data_d8de9af63c1c8520a8fe40060d860d0d
#
_entry.id   d8de9af63c1c8520a8fe40060d860d0d
#
_cell.length_a   1.000
_cell.length_b   1.000
_cell.length_c   1.000
_cell.angle_alpha   90.00
_cell.angle_beta   90.00
_cell.angle_gamma   90.00
#
_symmetry.space_group_name_H-M   'P 1'
#
loop_
_entity.id
_entity.type
_entity.pdbx_description
1 polymer ?
#
loop_
_entity_poly.entity_id
_entity_poly.type
_entity_poly.pdbx_seq_one_letter_code
_entity_poly.pdbx_strand_id
1 'polypeptide(L)' 'MAKVEMYTKAFCPFCIRAKALLKNKGVEIIDIPAAMDRKKRKEMNERSGRNTFPQIFIDGKHIGGCDDIHALDLSLIHI' A
#
# COMPACT_ATOMS: atom_id res chain seq x y z
N MET A 1 -13.83 10.56 -0.68
CA MET A 1 -12.84 9.77 0.07
C MET A 1 -11.76 9.25 -0.85
N ALA A 2 -10.55 9.17 -0.35
CA ALA A 2 -9.44 8.66 -1.15
C ALA A 2 -9.56 7.14 -1.35
N LYS A 3 -9.23 6.69 -2.55
CA LYS A 3 -9.19 5.27 -2.89
C LYS A 3 -7.77 4.77 -2.69
N VAL A 4 -7.61 3.80 -1.81
CA VAL A 4 -6.29 3.23 -1.51
C VAL A 4 -6.19 1.84 -2.10
N GLU A 5 -5.17 1.63 -2.93
CA GLU A 5 -4.83 0.32 -3.46
C GLU A 5 -3.53 -0.14 -2.79
N MET A 6 -3.52 -1.34 -2.25
CA MET A 6 -2.36 -1.87 -1.54
C MET A 6 -2.01 -3.26 -2.08
N TYR A 7 -0.83 -3.39 -2.64
CA TYR A 7 -0.28 -4.68 -3.03
C TYR A 7 0.35 -5.33 -1.82
N THR A 8 -0.11 -6.51 -1.45
CA THR A 8 0.28 -7.19 -0.22
C THR A 8 0.77 -8.61 -0.48
N LYS A 9 1.33 -9.22 0.57
CA LYS A 9 1.62 -10.64 0.60
C LYS A 9 1.12 -11.23 1.92
N ALA A 10 0.90 -12.55 1.94
CA ALA A 10 0.47 -13.25 3.15
C ALA A 10 1.54 -13.16 4.24
N PHE A 11 1.10 -13.04 5.49
CA PHE A 11 1.96 -13.03 6.67
C PHE A 11 3.03 -11.94 6.65
N CYS A 12 2.76 -10.81 6.03
CA CYS A 12 3.68 -9.68 5.99
C CYS A 12 3.35 -8.71 7.13
N PRO A 13 4.22 -8.58 8.14
CA PRO A 13 3.96 -7.65 9.26
C PRO A 13 3.82 -6.20 8.79
N PHE A 14 4.62 -5.79 7.81
CA PHE A 14 4.57 -4.44 7.27
C PHE A 14 3.25 -4.15 6.56
N CYS A 15 2.70 -5.14 5.87
CA CYS A 15 1.39 -5.01 5.23
C CYS A 15 0.30 -4.82 6.29
N ILE A 16 0.37 -5.59 7.37
CA ILE A 16 -0.60 -5.51 8.46
C ILE A 16 -0.55 -4.14 9.13
N ARG A 17 0.66 -3.64 9.39
CA ARG A 17 0.86 -2.34 10.04
C ARG A 17 0.35 -1.20 9.17
N ALA A 18 0.67 -1.22 7.88
CA ALA A 18 0.21 -0.20 6.94
C ALA A 18 -1.30 -0.22 6.80
N LYS A 19 -1.89 -1.41 6.74
CA LYS A 19 -3.34 -1.57 6.63
C LYS A 19 -4.03 -1.01 7.88
N ALA A 20 -3.50 -1.30 9.07
CA ALA A 20 -4.06 -0.79 10.32
C ALA A 20 -4.02 0.74 10.37
N LEU A 21 -2.90 1.32 9.95
CA LEU A 21 -2.77 2.78 9.90
C LEU A 21 -3.81 3.40 8.98
N LEU A 22 -3.96 2.85 7.77
CA LEU A 22 -4.91 3.37 6.80
C LEU A 22 -6.36 3.19 7.25
N LYS A 23 -6.68 2.09 7.91
CA LYS A 23 -8.02 1.89 8.49
C LYS A 23 -8.35 2.96 9.54
N ASN A 24 -7.37 3.36 10.33
CA ASN A 24 -7.57 4.43 11.31
C ASN A 24 -7.86 5.77 10.66
N LYS A 25 -7.47 5.94 9.40
CA LYS A 25 -7.78 7.16 8.63
C LYS A 25 -9.16 7.13 8.00
N GLY A 26 -9.88 6.01 8.11
CA GLY A 26 -11.22 5.90 7.57
C GLY A 26 -11.28 5.78 6.05
N VAL A 27 -10.20 5.35 5.41
CA VAL A 27 -10.16 5.20 3.96
C VAL A 27 -10.54 3.78 3.54
N GLU A 28 -11.06 3.67 2.32
CA GLU A 28 -11.34 2.38 1.71
C GLU A 28 -10.05 1.77 1.17
N ILE A 29 -9.76 0.54 1.56
CA ILE A 29 -8.56 -0.16 1.14
C ILE A 29 -8.92 -1.29 0.19
N ILE A 30 -8.32 -1.28 -0.99
CA ILE A 30 -8.41 -2.38 -1.94
C ILE A 30 -7.14 -3.20 -1.77
N ASP A 31 -7.29 -4.38 -1.19
CA ASP A 31 -6.18 -5.30 -0.92
C ASP A 31 -5.94 -6.18 -2.14
N ILE A 32 -4.74 -6.08 -2.70
CA ILE A 32 -4.35 -6.83 -3.90
C ILE A 32 -3.22 -7.79 -3.52
N PRO A 33 -3.52 -9.05 -3.19
CA PRO A 33 -2.47 -10.02 -2.89
C PRO A 33 -1.68 -10.34 -4.16
N ALA A 34 -0.40 -10.05 -4.14
CA ALA A 34 0.45 -10.10 -5.33
C ALA A 34 1.63 -11.08 -5.23
N ALA A 35 1.92 -11.61 -4.04
CA ALA A 35 3.10 -12.45 -3.86
C ALA A 35 3.06 -13.73 -4.70
N MET A 36 1.88 -14.33 -4.81
CA MET A 36 1.67 -15.58 -5.54
C MET A 36 1.03 -15.37 -6.92
N ASP A 37 0.82 -14.13 -7.31
CA ASP A 37 0.19 -13.77 -8.58
C ASP A 37 1.18 -13.01 -9.44
N ARG A 38 1.71 -13.67 -10.47
CA ARG A 38 2.73 -13.08 -11.35
C ARG A 38 2.23 -11.83 -12.05
N LYS A 39 0.98 -11.80 -12.47
CA LYS A 39 0.41 -10.65 -13.17
C LYS A 39 0.32 -9.45 -12.26
N LYS A 40 -0.18 -9.65 -11.04
CA LYS A 40 -0.31 -8.60 -10.05
C LYS A 40 1.05 -8.10 -9.58
N ARG A 41 2.01 -9.01 -9.43
CA ARG A 41 3.38 -8.65 -9.04
C ARG A 41 4.08 -7.84 -10.13
N LYS A 42 3.90 -8.21 -11.38
CA LYS A 42 4.42 -7.45 -12.51
C LYS A 42 3.80 -6.07 -12.58
N GLU A 43 2.48 -5.98 -12.40
CA GLU A 43 1.76 -4.73 -12.37
C GLU A 43 2.29 -3.82 -11.25
N MET A 44 2.47 -4.36 -10.06
CA MET A 44 3.04 -3.62 -8.94
C MET A 44 4.44 -3.11 -9.25
N ASN A 45 5.28 -3.95 -9.83
CA ASN A 45 6.65 -3.58 -10.19
C ASN A 45 6.66 -2.47 -11.23
N GLU A 46 5.84 -2.56 -12.25
CA GLU A 46 5.75 -1.55 -13.30
C GLU A 46 5.23 -0.21 -12.76
N ARG A 47 4.22 -0.25 -11.89
CA ARG A 47 3.62 0.96 -11.33
C ARG A 47 4.51 1.63 -10.29
N SER A 48 5.21 0.86 -9.46
CA SER A 48 5.96 1.38 -8.34
C SER A 48 7.46 1.49 -8.60
N GLY A 49 7.98 0.72 -9.54
CA GLY A 49 9.42 0.56 -9.73
C GLY A 49 10.07 -0.26 -8.64
N ARG A 50 9.29 -0.92 -7.79
CA ARG A 50 9.78 -1.71 -6.66
C ARG A 50 9.20 -3.11 -6.68
N ASN A 51 9.88 -4.03 -6.03
CA ASN A 51 9.47 -5.43 -5.93
C ASN A 51 9.32 -5.88 -4.47
N THR A 52 9.01 -4.94 -3.59
CA THR A 52 8.84 -5.19 -2.16
C THR A 52 7.39 -4.98 -1.74
N PHE A 53 7.01 -5.49 -0.59
CA PHE A 53 5.66 -5.37 -0.04
C PHE A 53 5.71 -4.65 1.31
N PRO A 54 4.67 -3.88 1.63
CA PRO A 54 3.55 -3.49 0.76
C PRO A 54 3.94 -2.38 -0.22
N GLN A 55 3.16 -2.23 -1.28
CA GLN A 55 3.23 -1.06 -2.16
C GLN A 55 1.86 -0.41 -2.17
N ILE A 56 1.81 0.86 -1.85
CA ILE A 56 0.57 1.58 -1.59
C ILE A 56 0.36 2.68 -2.61
N PHE A 57 -0.84 2.75 -3.16
CA PHE A 57 -1.25 3.78 -4.12
C PHE A 57 -2.49 4.47 -3.59
N ILE A 58 -2.48 5.79 -3.59
CA ILE A 58 -3.63 6.61 -3.17
C ILE A 58 -4.10 7.40 -4.38
N ASP A 59 -5.34 7.15 -4.80
CA ASP A 59 -5.94 7.74 -6.01
C ASP A 59 -5.04 7.57 -7.24
N GLY A 60 -4.41 6.39 -7.36
CA GLY A 60 -3.54 6.07 -8.47
C GLY A 60 -2.10 6.56 -8.33
N LYS A 61 -1.81 7.33 -7.30
CA LYS A 61 -0.47 7.88 -7.07
C LYS A 61 0.32 6.96 -6.15
N HIS A 62 1.52 6.57 -6.56
CA HIS A 62 2.41 5.73 -5.76
C HIS A 62 2.91 6.49 -4.52
N ILE A 63 2.63 5.94 -3.36
CA ILE A 63 3.09 6.51 -2.09
C ILE A 63 4.35 5.79 -1.60
N GLY A 64 4.38 4.47 -1.72
CA GLY A 64 5.51 3.67 -1.28
C GLY A 64 5.09 2.53 -0.38
N GLY A 65 5.96 2.15 0.55
CA GLY A 65 5.71 1.04 1.47
C GLY A 65 5.23 1.51 2.84
N CYS A 66 5.35 0.63 3.83
CA CYS A 66 4.91 0.89 5.19
C CYS A 66 5.61 2.12 5.81
N ASP A 67 6.92 2.21 5.63
CA ASP A 67 7.68 3.34 6.19
C ASP A 67 7.25 4.66 5.56
N ASP A 68 6.97 4.63 4.27
CA ASP A 68 6.55 5.83 3.54
C ASP A 68 5.19 6.32 4.01
N ILE A 69 4.26 5.42 4.26
CA ILE A 69 2.92 5.80 4.71
C ILE A 69 2.96 6.32 6.16
N HIS A 70 3.83 5.77 6.99
CA HIS A 70 4.03 6.28 8.35
C HIS A 70 4.64 7.68 8.33
N ALA A 71 5.58 7.93 7.41
CA ALA A 71 6.17 9.25 7.24
C ALA A 71 5.13 10.28 6.82
N LEU A 72 4.21 9.90 5.91
CA LEU A 72 3.12 10.77 5.52
C LEU A 72 2.21 11.11 6.70
N ASP A 73 1.92 10.13 7.54
CA ASP A 73 1.10 10.35 8.73
C ASP A 73 1.78 11.34 9.68
N LEU A 74 3.08 11.18 9.90
CA LEU A 74 3.86 12.07 10.74
C LEU A 74 3.91 13.50 10.19
N SER A 75 3.81 13.65 8.87
CA SER A 75 3.78 14.94 8.21
C SER A 75 2.39 15.58 8.23
N LEU A 76 1.42 14.96 8.87
CA LEU A 76 0.04 15.41 8.98
C LEU A 76 -0.65 15.58 7.63
N ILE A 77 -0.25 14.78 6.66
CA ILE A 77 -0.92 14.76 5.36
C ILE A 77 -2.20 13.93 5.51
N HIS A 78 -3.31 14.56 5.21
CA HIS A 78 -4.60 13.91 5.31
C HIS A 78 -4.94 13.15 4.02
N ILE A 79 -5.45 11.96 4.20
CA ILE A 79 -5.88 11.10 3.11
C ILE A 79 -7.39 11.15 2.99
#